data_23274eab36025800036daad9552069cb
#
_entry.id   23274eab36025800036daad9552069cb
#
_cell.length_a   1.000
_cell.length_b   1.000
_cell.length_c   1.000
_cell.angle_alpha   90.00
_cell.angle_beta   90.00
_cell.angle_gamma   90.00
#
_symmetry.space_group_name_H-M   'P 1'
#
loop_
_entity.id
_entity.type
_entity.pdbx_description
1 polymer ?
#
loop_
_entity_poly.entity_id
_entity_poly.type
_entity_poly.pdbx_seq_one_letter_code
_entity_poly.pdbx_strand_id
1 'polypeptide(L)'
;MSKEHLQQLVQRHQTLIAEQRSPFTLRMHRALSWLQRAEAAGDDDDVAFICLWIGFNAAYAQDLGEAAGGNISERQAFRNFMADVCALDTNKALAALVWQVFPSSIRLLLDNQYVFQPFWDALNHPRSDGSISGHWRESFDEARQRVHKALAQQDTERVLYEVFVRLYTLRNQLMHGGATWNSSVNRAQVRDGRALLARVLPVLLGVMMDKPERFAGQPFYPVVKL
;
A
#
# COMPACT_ATOMS: atom_id res chain seq x y z
N MET A 1 -1.21 7.36 -14.31
CA MET A 1 -1.34 6.12 -15.13
C MET A 1 -1.91 6.52 -16.48
N SER A 2 -1.59 5.83 -17.60
CA SER A 2 -2.29 6.10 -18.85
C SER A 2 -3.68 5.44 -18.84
N LYS A 3 -4.66 6.08 -19.49
CA LYS A 3 -6.02 5.50 -19.65
C LYS A 3 -5.97 4.14 -20.33
N GLU A 4 -5.05 3.95 -21.26
CA GLU A 4 -4.83 2.69 -21.97
C GLU A 4 -4.42 1.55 -21.02
N HIS A 5 -3.50 1.81 -20.09
CA HIS A 5 -3.07 0.79 -19.13
C HIS A 5 -4.22 0.36 -18.21
N LEU A 6 -5.04 1.30 -17.73
CA LEU A 6 -6.23 0.97 -16.94
C LEU A 6 -7.22 0.11 -17.77
N GLN A 7 -7.46 0.47 -19.03
CA GLN A 7 -8.32 -0.32 -19.93
C GLN A 7 -7.79 -1.74 -20.15
N GLN A 8 -6.48 -1.91 -20.32
CA GLN A 8 -5.85 -3.23 -20.44
C GLN A 8 -6.06 -4.08 -19.18
N LEU A 9 -5.90 -3.52 -17.99
CA LEU A 9 -6.16 -4.23 -16.73
C LEU A 9 -7.63 -4.64 -16.59
N VAL A 10 -8.55 -3.77 -16.96
CA VAL A 10 -10.00 -4.08 -16.96
C VAL A 10 -10.31 -5.19 -17.96
N GLN A 11 -9.76 -5.14 -19.16
CA GLN A 11 -9.96 -6.17 -20.18
C GLN A 11 -9.43 -7.54 -19.72
N ARG A 12 -8.23 -7.57 -19.14
CA ARG A 12 -7.65 -8.81 -18.58
C ARG A 12 -8.54 -9.38 -17.46
N HIS A 13 -9.04 -8.55 -16.59
CA HIS A 13 -9.97 -8.97 -15.54
C HIS A 13 -11.26 -9.56 -16.12
N GLN A 14 -11.82 -8.97 -17.17
CA GLN A 14 -13.00 -9.50 -17.87
C GLN A 14 -12.74 -10.90 -18.43
N THR A 15 -11.56 -11.13 -19.03
CA THR A 15 -11.15 -12.45 -19.49
C THR A 15 -11.12 -13.46 -18.37
N LEU A 16 -10.49 -13.12 -17.22
CA LEU A 16 -10.44 -14.00 -16.05
C LEU A 16 -11.83 -14.34 -15.48
N ILE A 17 -12.76 -13.37 -15.48
CA ILE A 17 -14.15 -13.62 -15.04
C ILE A 17 -14.88 -14.56 -16.02
N ALA A 18 -14.65 -14.40 -17.31
CA ALA A 18 -15.27 -15.25 -18.33
C ALA A 18 -14.79 -16.70 -18.23
N GLU A 19 -13.51 -16.89 -17.88
CA GLU A 19 -12.96 -18.23 -17.64
C GLU A 19 -13.49 -18.83 -16.32
N GLN A 20 -13.39 -18.09 -15.23
CA GLN A 20 -13.84 -18.54 -13.92
C GLN A 20 -14.11 -17.38 -12.95
N ARG A 21 -15.34 -17.34 -12.43
CA ARG A 21 -15.65 -16.49 -11.25
C ARG A 21 -15.08 -17.11 -9.99
N SER A 22 -14.24 -16.35 -9.31
CA SER A 22 -13.51 -16.82 -8.12
C SER A 22 -13.41 -15.71 -7.05
N PRO A 23 -13.03 -16.04 -5.82
CA PRO A 23 -12.68 -15.04 -4.80
C PRO A 23 -11.62 -14.06 -5.28
N PHE A 24 -10.65 -14.52 -6.05
CA PHE A 24 -9.61 -13.68 -6.65
C PHE A 24 -10.21 -12.67 -7.64
N THR A 25 -11.07 -13.09 -8.57
CA THR A 25 -11.67 -12.17 -9.55
C THR A 25 -12.57 -11.14 -8.87
N LEU A 26 -13.22 -11.47 -7.75
CA LEU A 26 -13.98 -10.50 -6.94
C LEU A 26 -13.06 -9.44 -6.31
N ARG A 27 -11.91 -9.84 -5.76
CA ARG A 27 -10.94 -8.92 -5.20
C ARG A 27 -10.39 -7.97 -6.27
N MET A 28 -10.05 -8.50 -7.44
CA MET A 28 -9.59 -7.70 -8.59
C MET A 28 -10.67 -6.73 -9.07
N HIS A 29 -11.93 -7.17 -9.14
CA HIS A 29 -13.04 -6.28 -9.48
C HIS A 29 -13.14 -5.09 -8.54
N ARG A 30 -13.09 -5.33 -7.24
CA ARG A 30 -13.11 -4.26 -6.22
C ARG A 30 -11.91 -3.32 -6.35
N ALA A 31 -10.71 -3.86 -6.50
CA ALA A 31 -9.49 -3.08 -6.64
C ALA A 31 -9.52 -2.18 -7.90
N LEU A 32 -9.94 -2.73 -9.04
CA LEU A 32 -10.06 -1.97 -10.30
C LEU A 32 -11.15 -0.89 -10.22
N SER A 33 -12.28 -1.16 -9.56
CA SER A 33 -13.34 -0.17 -9.34
C SER A 33 -12.82 1.03 -8.55
N TRP A 34 -12.07 0.81 -7.47
CA TRP A 34 -11.48 1.88 -6.69
C TRP A 34 -10.32 2.60 -7.41
N LEU A 35 -9.57 1.88 -8.24
CA LEU A 35 -8.56 2.49 -9.10
C LEU A 35 -9.19 3.44 -10.13
N GLN A 36 -10.32 3.04 -10.75
CA GLN A 36 -11.09 3.89 -11.64
C GLN A 36 -11.63 5.13 -10.92
N ARG A 37 -12.12 4.96 -9.68
CA ARG A 37 -12.59 6.11 -8.87
C ARG A 37 -11.47 7.07 -8.53
N ALA A 38 -10.26 6.55 -8.26
CA ALA A 38 -9.08 7.38 -8.02
C ALA A 38 -8.70 8.23 -9.24
N GLU A 39 -8.74 7.66 -10.44
CA GLU A 39 -8.51 8.41 -11.69
C GLU A 39 -9.57 9.51 -11.90
N ALA A 40 -10.81 9.21 -11.55
CA ALA A 40 -11.91 10.17 -11.65
C ALA A 40 -11.88 11.28 -10.58
N ALA A 41 -11.00 11.19 -9.58
CA ALA A 41 -10.81 12.24 -8.58
C ALA A 41 -10.05 13.47 -9.16
N GLY A 42 -9.39 13.33 -10.32
CA GLY A 42 -8.68 14.44 -10.95
C GLY A 42 -7.54 14.95 -10.06
N ASP A 43 -7.59 16.23 -9.73
CA ASP A 43 -6.58 16.93 -8.92
C ASP A 43 -6.82 16.84 -7.41
N ASP A 44 -7.88 16.13 -6.96
CA ASP A 44 -8.13 15.91 -5.54
C ASP A 44 -7.24 14.79 -5.03
N ASP A 45 -6.07 15.16 -4.50
CA ASP A 45 -5.07 14.23 -3.99
C ASP A 45 -5.56 13.42 -2.78
N ASP A 46 -6.39 14.01 -1.91
CA ASP A 46 -6.93 13.35 -0.71
C ASP A 46 -7.87 12.21 -1.12
N VAL A 47 -8.84 12.52 -1.97
CA VAL A 47 -9.80 11.53 -2.47
C VAL A 47 -9.09 10.46 -3.31
N ALA A 48 -8.18 10.86 -4.20
CA ALA A 48 -7.42 9.92 -5.01
C ALA A 48 -6.58 8.97 -4.15
N PHE A 49 -5.86 9.49 -3.15
CA PHE A 49 -5.05 8.68 -2.23
C PHE A 49 -5.91 7.66 -1.46
N ILE A 50 -7.05 8.09 -0.91
CA ILE A 50 -7.97 7.22 -0.17
C ILE A 50 -8.51 6.11 -1.10
N CYS A 51 -8.96 6.47 -2.31
CA CYS A 51 -9.44 5.49 -3.28
C CYS A 51 -8.37 4.47 -3.68
N LEU A 52 -7.13 4.91 -3.93
CA LEU A 52 -6.01 4.04 -4.23
C LEU A 52 -5.68 3.11 -3.07
N TRP A 53 -5.74 3.61 -1.84
CA TRP A 53 -5.51 2.79 -0.64
C TRP A 53 -6.60 1.72 -0.48
N ILE A 54 -7.88 2.07 -0.68
CA ILE A 54 -8.98 1.09 -0.65
C ILE A 54 -8.80 0.05 -1.76
N GLY A 55 -8.39 0.47 -2.97
CA GLY A 55 -8.08 -0.43 -4.07
C GLY A 55 -6.95 -1.39 -3.74
N PHE A 56 -5.88 -0.90 -3.10
CA PHE A 56 -4.79 -1.73 -2.60
C PHE A 56 -5.29 -2.73 -1.55
N ASN A 57 -6.05 -2.29 -0.55
CA ASN A 57 -6.62 -3.18 0.46
C ASN A 57 -7.52 -4.25 -0.16
N ALA A 58 -8.34 -3.90 -1.14
CA ALA A 58 -9.20 -4.86 -1.84
C ALA A 58 -8.39 -5.95 -2.56
N ALA A 59 -7.22 -5.61 -3.10
CA ALA A 59 -6.31 -6.57 -3.72
C ALA A 59 -5.55 -7.41 -2.68
N TYR A 60 -5.03 -6.77 -1.63
CA TYR A 60 -4.18 -7.40 -0.61
C TYR A 60 -4.98 -8.18 0.43
N ALA A 61 -6.05 -7.56 1.02
CA ALA A 61 -6.72 -8.12 2.18
C ALA A 61 -7.49 -9.40 1.82
N GLN A 62 -7.08 -10.48 2.44
CA GLN A 62 -7.71 -11.78 2.34
C GLN A 62 -7.90 -12.36 3.74
N ASP A 63 -8.93 -13.17 3.89
CA ASP A 63 -9.10 -13.97 5.08
C ASP A 63 -8.06 -15.09 5.06
N LEU A 64 -7.16 -15.06 6.01
CA LEU A 64 -6.09 -16.08 6.14
C LEU A 64 -6.62 -17.37 6.76
N GLY A 65 -7.85 -17.36 7.31
CA GLY A 65 -8.51 -18.51 7.95
C GLY A 65 -7.73 -19.08 9.13
N GLU A 66 -8.38 -19.96 9.90
CA GLU A 66 -7.70 -20.72 10.96
C GLU A 66 -6.70 -21.76 10.39
N ALA A 67 -6.87 -22.13 9.11
CA ALA A 67 -6.02 -23.11 8.44
C ALA A 67 -4.56 -22.67 8.21
N ALA A 68 -4.25 -21.37 8.30
CA ALA A 68 -2.90 -20.85 8.19
C ALA A 68 -2.08 -20.96 9.50
N GLY A 69 -2.52 -21.79 10.47
CA GLY A 69 -1.77 -22.05 11.70
C GLY A 69 -1.84 -20.94 12.74
N GLY A 70 -2.90 -20.16 12.74
CA GLY A 70 -3.41 -19.40 13.91
C GLY A 70 -2.59 -18.24 14.45
N ASN A 71 -1.40 -17.89 13.92
CA ASN A 71 -0.54 -16.85 14.53
C ASN A 71 0.33 -16.02 13.57
N ILE A 72 -0.04 -15.91 12.31
CA ILE A 72 0.67 -14.97 11.43
C ILE A 72 0.14 -13.57 11.73
N SER A 73 0.99 -12.69 12.28
CA SER A 73 0.61 -11.30 12.51
C SER A 73 0.27 -10.62 11.16
N GLU A 74 -0.63 -9.63 11.19
CA GLU A 74 -0.96 -8.82 10.01
C GLU A 74 0.28 -8.26 9.30
N ARG A 75 1.30 -7.90 10.07
CA ARG A 75 2.61 -7.45 9.55
C ARG A 75 3.34 -8.55 8.78
N GLN A 76 3.30 -9.78 9.27
CA GLN A 76 3.95 -10.90 8.59
C GLN A 76 3.21 -11.29 7.31
N ALA A 77 1.88 -11.30 7.36
CA ALA A 77 1.05 -11.52 6.17
C ALA A 77 1.34 -10.48 5.08
N PHE A 78 1.46 -9.21 5.48
CA PHE A 78 1.81 -8.14 4.56
C PHE A 78 3.24 -8.29 3.98
N ARG A 79 4.21 -8.69 4.79
CA ARG A 79 5.57 -8.99 4.30
C ARG A 79 5.55 -10.10 3.26
N ASN A 80 4.88 -11.22 3.58
CA ASN A 80 4.80 -12.36 2.68
C ASN A 80 4.15 -11.95 1.35
N PHE A 81 3.09 -11.16 1.41
CA PHE A 81 2.43 -10.63 0.21
C PHE A 81 3.39 -9.79 -0.65
N MET A 82 4.14 -8.86 -0.04
CA MET A 82 5.11 -8.03 -0.78
C MET A 82 6.24 -8.87 -1.37
N ALA A 83 6.73 -9.88 -0.63
CA ALA A 83 7.73 -10.82 -1.12
C ALA A 83 7.23 -11.61 -2.33
N ASP A 84 6.00 -12.16 -2.25
CA ASP A 84 5.38 -12.91 -3.35
C ASP A 84 5.21 -12.03 -4.60
N VAL A 85 4.69 -10.81 -4.44
CA VAL A 85 4.50 -9.90 -5.57
C VAL A 85 5.84 -9.51 -6.21
N CYS A 86 6.85 -9.18 -5.40
CA CYS A 86 8.18 -8.84 -5.92
C CYS A 86 8.86 -10.02 -6.61
N ALA A 87 8.72 -11.25 -6.07
CA ALA A 87 9.28 -12.46 -6.68
C ALA A 87 8.61 -12.82 -8.01
N LEU A 88 7.31 -12.52 -8.16
CA LEU A 88 6.52 -12.81 -9.36
C LEU A 88 6.59 -11.69 -10.41
N ASP A 89 7.13 -10.51 -10.09
CA ASP A 89 7.34 -9.40 -11.02
C ASP A 89 8.52 -9.70 -11.97
N THR A 90 8.26 -10.56 -12.95
CA THR A 90 9.28 -11.00 -13.92
C THR A 90 9.83 -9.85 -14.77
N ASN A 91 9.04 -8.82 -14.99
CA ASN A 91 9.42 -7.63 -15.76
C ASN A 91 10.16 -6.58 -14.90
N LYS A 92 10.32 -6.83 -13.60
CA LYS A 92 10.95 -5.91 -12.63
C LYS A 92 10.34 -4.50 -12.67
N ALA A 93 9.04 -4.41 -12.95
CA ALA A 93 8.32 -3.15 -13.06
C ALA A 93 8.25 -2.42 -11.71
N LEU A 94 8.08 -3.16 -10.60
CA LEU A 94 8.16 -2.59 -9.24
C LEU A 94 9.56 -2.05 -8.93
N ALA A 95 10.61 -2.78 -9.31
CA ALA A 95 11.98 -2.32 -9.15
C ALA A 95 12.23 -1.03 -9.96
N ALA A 96 11.74 -0.96 -11.20
CA ALA A 96 11.84 0.25 -12.01
C ALA A 96 11.14 1.45 -11.34
N LEU A 97 9.96 1.25 -10.74
CA LEU A 97 9.27 2.32 -10.01
C LEU A 97 10.09 2.83 -8.82
N VAL A 98 10.67 1.93 -8.03
CA VAL A 98 11.47 2.29 -6.85
C VAL A 98 12.76 3.01 -7.23
N TRP A 99 13.50 2.48 -8.23
CA TRP A 99 14.87 2.90 -8.49
C TRP A 99 15.00 3.97 -9.58
N GLN A 100 14.02 4.07 -10.49
CA GLN A 100 14.10 4.97 -11.64
C GLN A 100 13.04 6.08 -11.61
N VAL A 101 11.82 5.77 -11.13
CA VAL A 101 10.70 6.73 -11.19
C VAL A 101 10.59 7.56 -9.91
N PHE A 102 10.67 6.94 -8.73
CA PHE A 102 10.43 7.59 -7.44
C PHE A 102 11.60 7.58 -6.45
N PRO A 103 12.88 7.56 -6.86
CA PRO A 103 13.98 7.40 -5.90
C PRO A 103 14.05 8.52 -4.86
N SER A 104 13.70 9.75 -5.24
CA SER A 104 13.72 10.91 -4.34
C SER A 104 12.50 10.95 -3.43
N SER A 105 11.29 10.77 -3.98
CA SER A 105 10.05 10.79 -3.19
C SER A 105 10.02 9.66 -2.16
N ILE A 106 10.52 8.47 -2.50
CA ILE A 106 10.65 7.34 -1.58
C ILE A 106 11.58 7.69 -0.42
N ARG A 107 12.76 8.26 -0.70
CA ARG A 107 13.70 8.66 0.36
C ARG A 107 13.10 9.73 1.28
N LEU A 108 12.48 10.76 0.71
CA LEU A 108 11.81 11.81 1.49
C LEU A 108 10.70 11.25 2.38
N LEU A 109 9.91 10.30 1.88
CA LEU A 109 8.86 9.65 2.64
C LEU A 109 9.44 8.82 3.80
N LEU A 110 10.50 8.05 3.54
CA LEU A 110 11.12 7.16 4.53
C LEU A 110 11.87 7.93 5.62
N ASP A 111 12.40 9.10 5.30
CA ASP A 111 13.08 9.99 6.25
C ASP A 111 12.12 10.94 7.01
N ASN A 112 10.81 10.87 6.74
CA ASN A 112 9.84 11.76 7.34
C ASN A 112 9.27 11.15 8.65
N GLN A 113 9.53 11.81 9.79
CA GLN A 113 9.03 11.39 11.11
C GLN A 113 7.50 11.50 11.24
N TYR A 114 6.86 12.40 10.50
CA TYR A 114 5.40 12.61 10.57
C TYR A 114 4.57 11.52 9.90
N VAL A 115 5.19 10.61 9.16
CA VAL A 115 4.57 9.37 8.65
C VAL A 115 5.11 8.14 9.37
N PHE A 116 5.66 8.30 10.57
CA PHE A 116 6.16 7.24 11.43
C PHE A 116 5.25 7.05 12.64
N GLN A 117 4.54 5.94 12.70
CA GLN A 117 3.51 5.69 13.71
C GLN A 117 4.00 5.88 15.15
N PRO A 118 5.20 5.39 15.57
CA PRO A 118 5.66 5.57 16.94
C PRO A 118 5.87 7.03 17.37
N PHE A 119 6.06 7.96 16.43
CA PHE A 119 6.06 9.39 16.74
C PHE A 119 4.69 9.85 17.27
N TRP A 120 3.61 9.45 16.58
CA TRP A 120 2.24 9.79 16.98
C TRP A 120 1.81 9.08 18.25
N ASP A 121 2.22 7.82 18.43
CA ASP A 121 1.96 7.05 19.64
C ASP A 121 2.59 7.75 20.86
N ALA A 122 3.81 8.26 20.74
CA ALA A 122 4.48 9.01 21.80
C ALA A 122 3.81 10.35 22.12
N LEU A 123 3.26 11.04 21.09
CA LEU A 123 2.50 12.28 21.28
C LEU A 123 1.14 12.04 21.94
N ASN A 124 0.44 10.98 21.54
CA ASN A 124 -0.90 10.67 22.04
C ASN A 124 -0.88 10.04 23.44
N HIS A 125 0.27 9.49 23.87
CA HIS A 125 0.44 8.84 25.17
C HIS A 125 1.63 9.46 25.93
N PRO A 126 1.53 10.73 26.35
CA PRO A 126 2.59 11.37 27.13
C PRO A 126 2.77 10.67 28.48
N ARG A 127 3.95 10.81 29.08
CA ARG A 127 4.22 10.31 30.42
C ARG A 127 3.36 11.05 31.46
N SER A 128 3.29 10.51 32.69
CA SER A 128 2.52 11.10 33.80
C SER A 128 2.97 12.51 34.17
N ASP A 129 4.19 12.91 33.84
CA ASP A 129 4.73 14.27 34.02
C ASP A 129 4.43 15.20 32.82
N GLY A 130 3.65 14.73 31.82
CA GLY A 130 3.34 15.47 30.63
C GLY A 130 4.45 15.47 29.54
N SER A 131 5.61 14.85 29.80
CA SER A 131 6.70 14.79 28.84
C SER A 131 6.45 13.74 27.77
N ILE A 132 6.91 14.01 26.54
CA ILE A 132 6.86 13.05 25.42
C ILE A 132 8.02 12.08 25.59
N SER A 133 7.73 10.77 25.54
CA SER A 133 8.78 9.75 25.57
C SER A 133 9.75 9.93 24.38
N GLY A 134 11.06 9.98 24.64
CA GLY A 134 12.08 10.07 23.61
C GLY A 134 12.33 8.78 22.83
N HIS A 135 11.80 7.66 23.30
CA HIS A 135 12.05 6.31 22.73
C HIS A 135 11.67 6.16 21.25
N TRP A 136 10.69 6.95 20.77
CA TRP A 136 10.35 6.95 19.33
C TRP A 136 11.52 7.42 18.44
N ARG A 137 12.43 8.27 18.95
CA ARG A 137 13.59 8.75 18.18
C ARG A 137 14.57 7.62 17.92
N GLU A 138 14.86 6.81 18.93
CA GLU A 138 15.70 5.61 18.79
C GLU A 138 15.10 4.64 17.79
N SER A 139 13.79 4.38 17.92
CA SER A 139 13.04 3.53 16.98
C SER A 139 13.05 4.07 15.55
N PHE A 140 12.99 5.41 15.39
CA PHE A 140 13.05 6.07 14.09
C PHE A 140 14.43 5.95 13.46
N ASP A 141 15.49 6.17 14.23
CA ASP A 141 16.88 6.05 13.76
C ASP A 141 17.21 4.61 13.37
N GLU A 142 16.76 3.62 14.13
CA GLU A 142 16.87 2.21 13.75
C GLU A 142 16.11 1.90 12.46
N ALA A 143 14.89 2.42 12.30
CA ALA A 143 14.11 2.24 11.08
C ALA A 143 14.82 2.87 9.88
N ARG A 144 15.39 4.08 10.03
CA ARG A 144 16.20 4.73 9.00
C ARG A 144 17.42 3.92 8.61
N GLN A 145 18.16 3.39 9.58
CA GLN A 145 19.34 2.55 9.30
C GLN A 145 18.96 1.30 8.51
N ARG A 146 17.86 0.62 8.88
CA ARG A 146 17.35 -0.54 8.11
C ARG A 146 16.98 -0.17 6.69
N VAL A 147 16.32 0.97 6.50
CA VAL A 147 15.92 1.49 5.19
C VAL A 147 17.14 1.86 4.34
N HIS A 148 18.11 2.59 4.92
CA HIS A 148 19.31 2.97 4.21
C HIS A 148 20.14 1.75 3.77
N LYS A 149 20.17 0.70 4.59
CA LYS A 149 20.77 -0.58 4.22
C LYS A 149 20.04 -1.22 3.03
N ALA A 150 18.70 -1.27 3.07
CA ALA A 150 17.89 -1.80 1.97
C ALA A 150 18.06 -0.98 0.68
N LEU A 151 18.13 0.34 0.78
CA LEU A 151 18.41 1.23 -0.36
C LEU A 151 19.81 0.98 -0.95
N ALA A 152 20.84 0.81 -0.11
CA ALA A 152 22.20 0.51 -0.55
C ALA A 152 22.34 -0.86 -1.22
N GLN A 153 21.54 -1.84 -0.78
CA GLN A 153 21.49 -3.20 -1.33
C GLN A 153 20.54 -3.35 -2.52
N GLN A 154 19.83 -2.29 -2.91
CA GLN A 154 18.76 -2.32 -3.91
C GLN A 154 17.69 -3.38 -3.63
N ASP A 155 17.37 -3.58 -2.35
CA ASP A 155 16.34 -4.52 -1.89
C ASP A 155 14.95 -3.90 -2.11
N THR A 156 14.37 -4.16 -3.29
CA THR A 156 13.07 -3.61 -3.72
C THR A 156 11.94 -4.02 -2.80
N GLU A 157 11.90 -5.29 -2.37
CA GLU A 157 10.87 -5.83 -1.48
C GLU A 157 10.86 -5.07 -0.15
N ARG A 158 12.04 -4.96 0.46
CA ARG A 158 12.19 -4.29 1.74
C ARG A 158 11.84 -2.80 1.67
N VAL A 159 12.29 -2.12 0.61
CA VAL A 159 11.98 -0.70 0.40
C VAL A 159 10.48 -0.50 0.22
N LEU A 160 9.81 -1.30 -0.61
CA LEU A 160 8.37 -1.21 -0.80
C LEU A 160 7.60 -1.50 0.50
N TYR A 161 8.00 -2.53 1.25
CA TYR A 161 7.40 -2.81 2.55
C TYR A 161 7.45 -1.59 3.48
N GLU A 162 8.62 -0.97 3.66
CA GLU A 162 8.78 0.19 4.53
C GLU A 162 8.00 1.42 3.99
N VAL A 163 7.95 1.60 2.68
CA VAL A 163 7.12 2.64 2.04
C VAL A 163 5.64 2.45 2.39
N PHE A 164 5.12 1.25 2.25
CA PHE A 164 3.72 0.98 2.57
C PHE A 164 3.41 1.13 4.07
N VAL A 165 4.35 0.83 4.95
CA VAL A 165 4.24 1.14 6.40
C VAL A 165 4.09 2.65 6.64
N ARG A 166 4.82 3.50 5.90
CA ARG A 166 4.67 4.96 5.97
C ARG A 166 3.33 5.43 5.39
N LEU A 167 2.93 4.89 4.25
CA LEU A 167 1.65 5.21 3.63
C LEU A 167 0.47 4.79 4.51
N TYR A 168 0.58 3.69 5.26
CA TYR A 168 -0.40 3.27 6.24
C TYR A 168 -0.60 4.32 7.34
N THR A 169 0.50 4.89 7.87
CA THR A 169 0.42 5.98 8.86
C THR A 169 -0.24 7.22 8.26
N LEU A 170 0.13 7.60 7.03
CA LEU A 170 -0.48 8.72 6.31
C LEU A 170 -1.99 8.50 6.10
N ARG A 171 -2.39 7.29 5.69
CA ARG A 171 -3.80 6.90 5.56
C ARG A 171 -4.54 7.05 6.89
N ASN A 172 -3.94 6.60 7.99
CA ASN A 172 -4.56 6.72 9.31
C ASN A 172 -4.80 8.19 9.69
N GLN A 173 -3.85 9.08 9.40
CA GLN A 173 -4.02 10.53 9.62
C GLN A 173 -5.22 11.08 8.86
N LEU A 174 -5.38 10.73 7.59
CA LEU A 174 -6.53 11.18 6.79
C LEU A 174 -7.85 10.57 7.29
N MET A 175 -7.88 9.26 7.54
CA MET A 175 -9.11 8.55 7.91
C MET A 175 -9.62 8.89 9.31
N HIS A 176 -8.73 9.27 10.23
CA HIS A 176 -9.07 9.69 11.59
C HIS A 176 -9.19 11.20 11.76
N GLY A 177 -9.25 11.96 10.66
CA GLY A 177 -9.47 13.40 10.69
C GLY A 177 -8.27 14.20 11.22
N GLY A 178 -7.05 13.68 11.08
CA GLY A 178 -5.81 14.36 11.50
C GLY A 178 -5.48 15.61 10.69
N ALA A 179 -6.17 15.85 9.57
CA ALA A 179 -6.10 17.06 8.76
C ALA A 179 -7.47 17.34 8.12
N THR A 180 -7.76 18.60 7.82
CA THR A 180 -8.92 18.96 7.02
C THR A 180 -8.67 18.64 5.54
N TRP A 181 -9.74 18.44 4.79
CA TRP A 181 -9.64 18.25 3.35
C TRP A 181 -8.86 19.40 2.70
N ASN A 182 -8.00 19.06 1.75
CA ASN A 182 -7.11 19.98 1.04
C ASN A 182 -6.23 20.85 1.97
N SER A 183 -5.89 20.34 3.16
CA SER A 183 -5.02 21.01 4.11
C SER A 183 -3.61 21.20 3.55
N SER A 184 -2.92 22.26 3.95
CA SER A 184 -1.48 22.45 3.70
C SER A 184 -0.61 21.49 4.52
N VAL A 185 -1.16 20.96 5.62
CA VAL A 185 -0.49 19.96 6.48
C VAL A 185 -0.39 18.64 5.72
N ASN A 186 0.80 18.07 5.65
CA ASN A 186 1.10 16.80 4.94
C ASN A 186 0.78 16.81 3.42
N ARG A 187 0.57 17.98 2.81
CA ARG A 187 0.19 18.06 1.38
C ARG A 187 1.20 17.39 0.45
N ALA A 188 2.50 17.62 0.67
CA ALA A 188 3.55 16.98 -0.12
C ALA A 188 3.51 15.45 0.02
N GLN A 189 3.31 14.94 1.25
CA GLN A 189 3.24 13.51 1.53
C GLN A 189 2.01 12.84 0.89
N VAL A 190 0.86 13.51 0.93
CA VAL A 190 -0.38 13.01 0.29
C VAL A 190 -0.21 12.95 -1.22
N ARG A 191 0.30 14.01 -1.84
CA ARG A 191 0.57 14.07 -3.28
C ARG A 191 1.57 13.00 -3.70
N ASP A 192 2.69 12.87 -2.99
CA ASP A 192 3.73 11.88 -3.32
C ASP A 192 3.23 10.45 -3.08
N GLY A 193 2.48 10.22 -2.00
CA GLY A 193 1.83 8.94 -1.70
C GLY A 193 0.80 8.56 -2.77
N ARG A 194 -0.04 9.51 -3.20
CA ARG A 194 -0.96 9.34 -4.34
C ARG A 194 -0.20 8.97 -5.62
N ALA A 195 0.83 9.75 -5.96
CA ALA A 195 1.60 9.53 -7.18
C ALA A 195 2.26 8.15 -7.20
N LEU A 196 2.78 7.70 -6.07
CA LEU A 196 3.39 6.39 -5.91
C LEU A 196 2.34 5.28 -6.01
N LEU A 197 1.24 5.35 -5.25
CA LEU A 197 0.18 4.34 -5.30
C LEU A 197 -0.47 4.23 -6.67
N ALA A 198 -0.68 5.35 -7.37
CA ALA A 198 -1.23 5.38 -8.72
C ALA A 198 -0.36 4.66 -9.77
N ARG A 199 0.90 4.39 -9.45
CA ARG A 199 1.82 3.63 -10.31
C ARG A 199 2.03 2.21 -9.80
N VAL A 200 2.18 2.04 -8.48
CA VAL A 200 2.44 0.72 -7.88
C VAL A 200 1.21 -0.18 -7.97
N LEU A 201 0.01 0.33 -7.66
CA LEU A 201 -1.21 -0.49 -7.64
C LEU A 201 -1.50 -1.16 -9.00
N PRO A 202 -1.47 -0.47 -10.16
CA PRO A 202 -1.66 -1.12 -11.46
C PRO A 202 -0.65 -2.23 -11.75
N VAL A 203 0.62 -2.02 -11.42
CA VAL A 203 1.67 -3.05 -11.60
C VAL A 203 1.39 -4.26 -10.71
N LEU A 204 1.05 -4.01 -9.46
CA LEU A 204 0.69 -5.04 -8.49
C LEU A 204 -0.50 -5.88 -8.97
N LEU A 205 -1.59 -5.22 -9.43
CA LEU A 205 -2.75 -5.93 -10.00
C LEU A 205 -2.38 -6.74 -11.25
N GLY A 206 -1.49 -6.21 -12.10
CA GLY A 206 -0.98 -6.92 -13.26
C GLY A 206 -0.24 -8.20 -12.88
N VAL A 207 0.71 -8.12 -11.95
CA VAL A 207 1.47 -9.28 -11.42
C VAL A 207 0.54 -10.32 -10.80
N MET A 208 -0.46 -9.87 -10.00
CA MET A 208 -1.43 -10.79 -9.40
C MET A 208 -2.28 -11.51 -10.45
N MET A 209 -2.69 -10.81 -11.52
CA MET A 209 -3.46 -11.42 -12.64
C MET A 209 -2.61 -12.31 -13.53
N ASP A 210 -1.27 -12.23 -13.51
CA ASP A 210 -0.38 -13.17 -14.20
C ASP A 210 -0.31 -14.53 -13.47
N LYS A 211 -0.58 -14.56 -12.18
CA LYS A 211 -0.47 -15.75 -11.31
C LYS A 211 -1.63 -15.83 -10.31
N PRO A 212 -2.90 -15.91 -10.80
CA PRO A 212 -4.09 -15.86 -9.94
C PRO A 212 -4.13 -16.97 -8.89
N GLU A 213 -3.55 -18.12 -9.17
CA GLU A 213 -3.45 -19.26 -8.26
C GLU A 213 -2.63 -18.97 -7.00
N ARG A 214 -1.66 -18.05 -7.10
CA ARG A 214 -0.83 -17.62 -5.95
C ARG A 214 -1.60 -16.71 -4.99
N PHE A 215 -2.66 -16.08 -5.46
CA PHE A 215 -3.45 -15.09 -4.73
C PHE A 215 -4.92 -15.51 -4.58
N ALA A 216 -5.18 -16.83 -4.54
CA ALA A 216 -6.53 -17.39 -4.56
C ALA A 216 -7.34 -17.24 -3.26
N GLY A 217 -6.77 -16.61 -2.21
CA GLY A 217 -7.42 -16.45 -0.89
C GLY A 217 -8.75 -15.72 -0.95
N GLN A 218 -9.63 -16.06 0.00
CA GLN A 218 -10.96 -15.45 0.15
C GLN A 218 -10.85 -13.96 0.46
N PRO A 219 -11.75 -13.10 -0.04
CA PRO A 219 -11.82 -11.72 0.38
C PRO A 219 -12.22 -11.66 1.87
N PHE A 220 -11.62 -10.72 2.60
CA PHE A 220 -11.92 -10.52 4.02
C PHE A 220 -13.43 -10.27 4.28
N TYR A 221 -14.11 -9.59 3.35
CA TYR A 221 -15.55 -9.39 3.35
C TYR A 221 -16.16 -10.08 2.12
N PRO A 222 -16.64 -11.35 2.25
CA PRO A 222 -17.30 -12.05 1.16
C PRO A 222 -18.64 -11.40 0.80
N VAL A 223 -19.16 -11.69 -0.39
CA VAL A 223 -20.52 -11.28 -0.76
C VAL A 223 -21.51 -12.21 -0.09
N VAL A 224 -22.35 -11.66 0.78
CA VAL A 224 -23.49 -12.36 1.37
C VAL A 224 -24.65 -12.25 0.38
N LYS A 225 -25.13 -13.39 -0.12
CA LYS A 225 -26.41 -13.45 -0.86
C LYS A 225 -27.52 -13.61 0.17
N LEU A 226 -28.37 -12.59 0.28
CA LEU A 226 -29.61 -12.64 1.05
C LEU A 226 -30.67 -13.42 0.27
#